data_e4ff8280759b2af042bd0146a66dea08
#
_entry.id   e4ff8280759b2af042bd0146a66dea08
#
_cell.length_a   1.000
_cell.length_b   1.000
_cell.length_c   1.000
_cell.angle_alpha   90.00
_cell.angle_beta   90.00
_cell.angle_gamma   90.00
#
_symmetry.space_group_name_H-M   'P 1'
#
loop_
_entity.id
_entity.type
_entity.pdbx_description
1 polymer ?
#
loop_
_entity_poly.entity_id
_entity_poly.type
_entity_poly.pdbx_seq_one_letter_code
_entity_poly.pdbx_strand_id
1 'polypeptide(L)'
;MSVPDALRSLGITSRYRGYRCVVTAVTLALKNEECMRSVVRDVYCATACLYDCSWYAVERNIRTVVRRAWLVNPQRLSKMAGYPLDGQPTVSEFIDILASYMRRSA
;
A
#
# COMPACT_ATOMS: atom_id res chain seq x y z
N MET A 1 10.12 11.09 -5.43
CA MET A 1 8.80 10.54 -5.82
C MET A 1 7.89 10.48 -4.60
N SER A 2 6.63 10.82 -4.77
CA SER A 2 5.65 10.77 -3.68
C SER A 2 4.85 9.46 -3.75
N VAL A 3 4.13 9.12 -2.66
CA VAL A 3 3.25 7.95 -2.66
C VAL A 3 2.17 8.07 -3.75
N PRO A 4 1.50 9.25 -3.92
CA PRO A 4 0.58 9.42 -5.04
C PRO A 4 1.21 9.16 -6.41
N ASP A 5 2.45 9.58 -6.63
CA ASP A 5 3.14 9.35 -7.90
C ASP A 5 3.39 7.85 -8.13
N ALA A 6 3.81 7.13 -7.08
CA ALA A 6 4.02 5.69 -7.17
C ALA A 6 2.72 4.97 -7.50
N LEU A 7 1.62 5.36 -6.86
CA LEU A 7 0.30 4.76 -7.13
C LEU A 7 -0.16 5.06 -8.55
N ARG A 8 0.05 6.29 -9.03
CA ARG A 8 -0.31 6.65 -10.40
C ARG A 8 0.44 5.80 -11.41
N SER A 9 1.70 5.48 -11.14
CA SER A 9 2.49 4.63 -12.02
C SER A 9 1.94 3.20 -12.08
N LEU A 10 1.15 2.80 -11.10
CA LEU A 10 0.48 1.51 -11.05
C LEU A 10 -0.96 1.57 -11.59
N GLY A 11 -1.38 2.74 -12.09
CA GLY A 11 -2.74 2.93 -12.57
C GLY A 11 -3.77 3.21 -11.49
N ILE A 12 -3.32 3.59 -10.31
CA ILE A 12 -4.19 3.86 -9.16
C ILE A 12 -4.27 5.35 -8.93
N THR A 13 -5.50 5.88 -8.94
CA THR A 13 -5.76 7.31 -8.75
C THR A 13 -6.71 7.50 -7.57
N SER A 14 -6.95 8.76 -7.22
CA SER A 14 -7.85 9.12 -6.12
C SER A 14 -9.31 8.66 -6.33
N ARG A 15 -9.64 8.17 -7.52
CA ARG A 15 -10.97 7.62 -7.81
C ARG A 15 -11.23 6.30 -7.07
N TYR A 16 -10.17 5.57 -6.70
CA TYR A 16 -10.32 4.27 -6.05
C TYR A 16 -10.59 4.46 -4.56
N ARG A 17 -11.56 3.68 -4.06
CA ARG A 17 -11.99 3.79 -2.66
C ARG A 17 -10.86 3.61 -1.66
N GLY A 18 -9.93 2.71 -1.94
CA GLY A 18 -8.81 2.44 -1.04
C GLY A 18 -7.63 3.39 -1.18
N TYR A 19 -7.70 4.36 -2.07
CA TYR A 19 -6.56 5.23 -2.39
C TYR A 19 -5.99 5.93 -1.13
N ARG A 20 -6.83 6.65 -0.40
CA ARG A 20 -6.35 7.39 0.78
C ARG A 20 -5.90 6.45 1.90
N CYS A 21 -6.49 5.26 1.99
CA CYS A 21 -6.04 4.26 2.97
C CYS A 21 -4.62 3.80 2.64
N VAL A 22 -4.32 3.58 1.35
CA VAL A 22 -2.97 3.21 0.93
C VAL A 22 -1.99 4.33 1.22
N VAL A 23 -2.32 5.56 0.87
CA VAL A 23 -1.44 6.72 1.11
C VAL A 23 -1.13 6.82 2.60
N THR A 24 -2.15 6.73 3.45
CA THR A 24 -1.96 6.80 4.90
C THR A 24 -1.13 5.64 5.42
N ALA A 25 -1.46 4.41 5.01
CA ALA A 25 -0.75 3.22 5.48
C ALA A 25 0.73 3.25 5.09
N VAL A 26 1.04 3.62 3.85
CA VAL A 26 2.42 3.72 3.38
C VAL A 26 3.15 4.85 4.12
N THR A 27 2.49 5.97 4.35
CA THR A 27 3.07 7.09 5.11
C THR A 27 3.45 6.65 6.52
N LEU A 28 2.57 5.90 7.20
CA LEU A 28 2.86 5.36 8.52
C LEU A 28 4.06 4.41 8.48
N ALA A 29 4.12 3.53 7.50
CA ALA A 29 5.23 2.60 7.34
C ALA A 29 6.55 3.33 7.07
N LEU A 30 6.50 4.43 6.33
CA LEU A 30 7.68 5.26 6.06
C LEU A 30 8.20 5.94 7.32
N LYS A 31 7.31 6.35 8.21
CA LYS A 31 7.68 7.01 9.46
C LYS A 31 8.30 6.05 10.46
N ASN A 32 7.83 4.80 10.48
CA ASN A 32 8.29 3.82 11.46
C ASN A 32 8.18 2.41 10.88
N GLU A 33 9.32 1.84 10.48
CA GLU A 33 9.38 0.49 9.92
C GLU A 33 8.86 -0.58 10.90
N GLU A 34 9.01 -0.34 12.19
CA GLU A 34 8.56 -1.29 13.22
C GLU A 34 7.05 -1.52 13.18
N CYS A 35 6.27 -0.57 12.65
CA CYS A 35 4.81 -0.72 12.59
C CYS A 35 4.39 -1.90 11.71
N MET A 36 5.23 -2.35 10.79
CA MET A 36 4.91 -3.50 9.94
C MET A 36 4.97 -4.84 10.68
N ARG A 37 5.57 -4.89 11.87
CA ARG A 37 5.57 -6.08 12.72
C ARG A 37 4.21 -6.33 13.36
N SER A 38 3.42 -5.28 13.54
CA SER A 38 2.06 -5.35 14.10
C SER A 38 1.14 -4.55 13.20
N VAL A 39 1.05 -4.95 11.94
CA VAL A 39 0.41 -4.17 10.88
C VAL A 39 -1.07 -3.89 11.18
N VAL A 40 -1.79 -4.84 11.79
CA VAL A 40 -3.20 -4.63 12.14
C VAL A 40 -3.33 -3.50 13.14
N ARG A 41 -2.58 -3.56 14.25
CA ARG A 41 -2.66 -2.56 15.30
C ARG A 41 -2.07 -1.22 14.87
N ASP A 42 -0.86 -1.24 14.30
CA ASP A 42 -0.07 -0.02 14.10
C ASP A 42 -0.36 0.66 12.76
N VAL A 43 -0.92 -0.06 11.79
CA VAL A 43 -1.23 0.50 10.48
C VAL A 43 -2.73 0.50 10.23
N TYR A 44 -3.38 -0.65 10.26
CA TYR A 44 -4.81 -0.72 9.90
C TYR A 44 -5.70 -0.03 10.91
N CYS A 45 -5.49 -0.27 12.20
CA CYS A 45 -6.28 0.39 13.24
C CYS A 45 -6.01 1.90 13.28
N ALA A 46 -4.76 2.32 13.11
CA ALA A 46 -4.41 3.74 13.06
C ALA A 46 -5.07 4.43 11.87
N THR A 47 -5.05 3.80 10.71
CA THR A 47 -5.71 4.32 9.51
C THR A 47 -7.23 4.36 9.68
N ALA A 48 -7.79 3.30 10.25
CA ALA A 48 -9.23 3.20 10.49
C ALA A 48 -9.73 4.32 11.40
N CYS A 49 -8.92 4.65 12.40
CA CYS A 49 -9.25 5.73 13.34
C CYS A 49 -9.35 7.08 12.61
N LEU A 50 -8.46 7.33 11.67
CA LEU A 50 -8.47 8.58 10.89
C LEU A 50 -9.68 8.70 9.98
N TYR A 51 -10.21 7.58 9.48
CA TYR A 51 -11.29 7.58 8.50
C TYR A 51 -12.63 7.06 9.06
N ASP A 52 -12.69 6.93 10.37
CA ASP A 52 -13.90 6.53 11.09
C ASP A 52 -14.51 5.26 10.52
N CYS A 53 -13.71 4.22 10.43
CA CYS A 53 -14.14 2.91 9.94
C CYS A 53 -13.43 1.81 10.71
N SER A 54 -13.74 0.55 10.40
CA SER A 54 -13.11 -0.60 11.05
C SER A 54 -11.75 -0.89 10.39
N TRP A 55 -10.84 -1.54 11.13
CA TRP A 55 -9.54 -1.92 10.58
C TRP A 55 -9.68 -2.89 9.40
N TYR A 56 -10.67 -3.79 9.45
CA TYR A 56 -10.86 -4.74 8.36
C TYR A 56 -11.47 -4.08 7.12
N ALA A 57 -12.18 -2.96 7.28
CA ALA A 57 -12.62 -2.15 6.14
C ALA A 57 -11.42 -1.51 5.45
N VAL A 58 -10.45 -1.03 6.24
CA VAL A 58 -9.19 -0.50 5.70
C VAL A 58 -8.46 -1.58 4.89
N GLU A 59 -8.28 -2.75 5.49
CA GLU A 59 -7.59 -3.87 4.85
C GLU A 59 -8.29 -4.27 3.55
N ARG A 60 -9.61 -4.39 3.58
CA ARG A 60 -10.39 -4.76 2.40
C ARG A 60 -10.27 -3.72 1.28
N ASN A 61 -10.34 -2.44 1.63
CA ASN A 61 -10.23 -1.36 0.65
C ASN A 61 -8.84 -1.32 0.01
N ILE A 62 -7.80 -1.55 0.80
CA ILE A 62 -6.44 -1.63 0.27
C ILE A 62 -6.30 -2.87 -0.62
N ARG A 63 -6.90 -3.99 -0.24
CA ARG A 63 -6.85 -5.22 -1.05
C ARG A 63 -7.42 -4.99 -2.45
N THR A 64 -8.47 -4.18 -2.57
CA THR A 64 -9.04 -3.82 -3.87
C THR A 64 -8.01 -3.06 -4.72
N VAL A 65 -7.25 -2.15 -4.11
CA VAL A 65 -6.18 -1.42 -4.79
C VAL A 65 -5.06 -2.38 -5.22
N VAL A 66 -4.66 -3.29 -4.35
CA VAL A 66 -3.63 -4.30 -4.64
C VAL A 66 -4.04 -5.13 -5.85
N ARG A 67 -5.27 -5.61 -5.84
CA ARG A 67 -5.80 -6.40 -6.95
C ARG A 67 -5.74 -5.62 -8.26
N ARG A 68 -6.15 -4.36 -8.24
CA ARG A 68 -6.13 -3.52 -9.43
C ARG A 68 -4.70 -3.32 -9.95
N ALA A 69 -3.77 -3.00 -9.05
CA ALA A 69 -2.37 -2.82 -9.42
C ALA A 69 -1.80 -4.08 -10.06
N TRP A 70 -2.10 -5.25 -9.48
CA TRP A 70 -1.64 -6.53 -10.00
C TRP A 70 -2.22 -6.82 -11.39
N LEU A 71 -3.51 -6.58 -11.58
CA LEU A 71 -4.18 -6.86 -12.86
C LEU A 71 -3.72 -5.91 -13.97
N VAL A 72 -3.47 -4.65 -13.64
CA VAL A 72 -3.14 -3.64 -14.65
C VAL A 72 -1.65 -3.66 -15.01
N ASN A 73 -0.79 -3.77 -14.01
CA ASN A 73 0.64 -3.66 -14.27
C ASN A 73 1.49 -4.50 -13.31
N PRO A 74 1.41 -5.83 -13.44
CA PRO A 74 2.19 -6.72 -12.56
C PRO A 74 3.69 -6.55 -12.72
N GLN A 75 4.16 -6.20 -13.92
CA GLN A 75 5.58 -6.00 -14.17
C GLN A 75 6.11 -4.78 -13.44
N ARG A 76 5.36 -3.69 -13.45
CA ARG A 76 5.73 -2.48 -12.70
C ARG A 76 5.78 -2.78 -11.20
N LEU A 77 4.80 -3.53 -10.71
CA LEU A 77 4.75 -3.90 -9.30
C LEU A 77 5.95 -4.76 -8.91
N SER A 78 6.34 -5.72 -9.74
CA SER A 78 7.54 -6.52 -9.53
C SER A 78 8.81 -5.67 -9.53
N LYS A 79 8.90 -4.69 -10.43
CA LYS A 79 10.01 -3.74 -10.46
C LYS A 79 10.11 -2.96 -9.16
N MET A 80 8.99 -2.48 -8.64
CA MET A 80 8.95 -1.76 -7.38
C MET A 80 9.36 -2.65 -6.21
N ALA A 81 8.98 -3.93 -6.25
CA ALA A 81 9.38 -4.90 -5.24
C ALA A 81 10.87 -5.20 -5.28
N GLY A 82 11.47 -5.13 -6.46
CA GLY A 82 12.88 -5.46 -6.66
C GLY A 82 13.12 -6.93 -6.92
N TYR A 83 12.05 -7.71 -7.12
CA TYR A 83 12.12 -9.14 -7.44
C TYR A 83 10.83 -9.54 -8.17
N PRO A 84 10.84 -10.64 -8.94
CA PRO A 84 9.64 -11.11 -9.62
C PRO A 84 8.58 -11.57 -8.61
N LEU A 85 7.35 -11.11 -8.80
CA LEU A 85 6.22 -11.55 -7.98
C LEU A 85 5.52 -12.70 -8.68
N ASP A 86 5.29 -13.79 -7.94
CA ASP A 86 4.63 -14.99 -8.47
C ASP A 86 3.12 -14.86 -8.54
N GLY A 87 2.57 -13.88 -7.84
CA GLY A 87 1.13 -13.64 -7.80
C GLY A 87 0.83 -12.36 -7.07
N GLN A 88 -0.45 -12.10 -6.88
CA GLN A 88 -0.90 -10.89 -6.19
C GLN A 88 -0.33 -10.85 -4.76
N PRO A 89 0.37 -9.77 -4.38
CA PRO A 89 0.88 -9.66 -3.01
C PRO A 89 -0.27 -9.48 -2.01
N THR A 90 0.00 -9.78 -0.76
CA THR A 90 -0.93 -9.47 0.33
C THR A 90 -0.95 -7.97 0.56
N VAL A 91 -1.94 -7.48 1.30
CA VAL A 91 -2.03 -6.06 1.65
C VAL A 91 -0.77 -5.60 2.38
N SER A 92 -0.32 -6.39 3.36
CA SER A 92 0.89 -6.08 4.12
C SER A 92 2.13 -6.02 3.21
N GLU A 93 2.28 -7.01 2.33
CA GLU A 93 3.39 -7.02 1.37
C GLU A 93 3.35 -5.81 0.44
N PHE A 94 2.17 -5.42 -0.02
CA PHE A 94 2.01 -4.27 -0.91
C PHE A 94 2.44 -2.97 -0.23
N ILE A 95 2.02 -2.78 1.02
CA ILE A 95 2.43 -1.60 1.80
C ILE A 95 3.96 -1.59 1.94
N ASP A 96 4.54 -2.73 2.27
CA ASP A 96 5.99 -2.86 2.43
C ASP A 96 6.73 -2.59 1.11
N ILE A 97 6.21 -3.12 0.00
CA ILE A 97 6.79 -2.90 -1.34
C ILE A 97 6.84 -1.39 -1.63
N LEU A 98 5.72 -0.69 -1.42
CA LEU A 98 5.66 0.74 -1.70
C LEU A 98 6.57 1.53 -0.77
N ALA A 99 6.55 1.23 0.52
CA ALA A 99 7.39 1.92 1.50
C ALA A 99 8.88 1.72 1.20
N SER A 100 9.28 0.48 0.91
CA SER A 100 10.67 0.17 0.55
C SER A 100 11.10 0.85 -0.75
N TYR A 101 10.22 0.84 -1.73
CA TYR A 101 10.46 1.51 -3.00
C TYR A 101 10.68 3.02 -2.79
N MET A 102 9.84 3.64 -1.97
CA MET A 102 9.95 5.06 -1.65
C MET A 102 11.29 5.38 -0.97
N ARG A 103 11.73 4.53 -0.05
CA ARG A 103 13.02 4.72 0.63
C ARG A 103 14.19 4.65 -0.33
N ARG A 104 14.16 3.70 -1.26
CA ARG A 104 15.23 3.54 -2.25
C ARG A 104 15.25 4.65 -3.29
N SER A 105 14.11 5.31 -3.51
CA SER A 105 13.97 6.36 -4.51
C SER A 105 14.23 7.76 -3.94
N ALA A 106 14.42 7.86 -2.63
CA ALA A 106 14.66 9.14 -1.97
C ALA A 106 16.09 9.64 -2.21
#